data_69e2a1e60732771f97d0fff4d5458a7d
#
_entry.id   69e2a1e60732771f97d0fff4d5458a7d
#
_cell.length_a   1.000
_cell.length_b   1.000
_cell.length_c   1.000
_cell.angle_alpha   90.00
_cell.angle_beta   90.00
_cell.angle_gamma   90.00
#
_symmetry.space_group_name_H-M   'P 1'
#
loop_
_entity.id
_entity.type
_entity.pdbx_description
1 polymer ?
#
loop_
_entity_poly.entity_id
_entity_poly.type
_entity_poly.pdbx_seq_one_letter_code
_entity_poly.pdbx_strand_id
1 'polypeptide(L)'
;GNVKYFASKKPMGNGYLKYAKWLNELTSNEKNFEEIYKECTIPSCSWMMHRSDFENIKGFKKLDYPEDYDFLFRVYYNQIKLTTTREIIHLWRDHPMRTSRNNKDYLFENFIPLKIKYLVKSEIKTKDELVLWGSGKKGKLVAKKLIENNCSFSWISNNQKKIGVEIYQQKIQSTLLLEKENKKLVICSISSKDFKTPKNSKYNRFLSFY
;
A
#
# COMPACT_ATOMS: atom_id res chain seq x y z
N GLY A 1 -11.87 13.74 5.79
CA GLY A 1 -11.46 14.30 7.10
C GLY A 1 -10.96 13.24 8.06
N ASN A 2 -10.64 13.63 9.27
CA ASN A 2 -10.08 12.72 10.28
C ASN A 2 -11.12 11.77 10.84
N VAL A 3 -10.65 10.65 11.40
CA VAL A 3 -11.49 9.63 12.06
C VAL A 3 -11.07 9.45 13.52
N LYS A 4 -12.01 9.10 14.38
CA LYS A 4 -11.74 8.73 15.77
C LYS A 4 -12.31 7.34 16.05
N TYR A 5 -11.45 6.43 16.47
CA TYR A 5 -11.90 5.11 16.93
C TYR A 5 -12.37 5.17 18.39
N PHE A 6 -13.38 4.40 18.70
CA PHE A 6 -13.82 4.16 20.08
C PHE A 6 -14.30 2.72 20.26
N ALA A 7 -14.27 2.25 21.49
CA ALA A 7 -14.80 0.95 21.87
C ALA A 7 -15.75 1.11 23.07
N SER A 8 -16.84 0.33 23.08
CA SER A 8 -17.88 0.46 24.11
C SER A 8 -17.63 -0.41 25.36
N LYS A 9 -16.88 -1.51 25.25
CA LYS A 9 -16.76 -2.51 26.32
C LYS A 9 -15.34 -2.78 26.83
N LYS A 10 -14.31 -2.39 26.09
CA LYS A 10 -12.89 -2.61 26.44
C LYS A 10 -12.06 -1.43 25.96
N PRO A 11 -10.91 -1.15 26.60
CA PRO A 11 -9.99 -0.15 26.08
C PRO A 11 -9.59 -0.46 24.63
N MET A 12 -9.42 0.58 23.82
CA MET A 12 -8.95 0.46 22.46
C MET A 12 -7.55 -0.17 22.42
N GLY A 13 -7.36 -1.15 21.54
CA GLY A 13 -6.05 -1.75 21.35
C GLY A 13 -5.04 -0.77 20.73
N ASN A 14 -3.79 -0.81 21.19
CA ASN A 14 -2.71 0.07 20.73
C ASN A 14 -2.52 0.06 19.19
N GLY A 15 -2.81 -1.05 18.50
CA GLY A 15 -2.75 -1.15 17.06
C GLY A 15 -3.71 -0.19 16.37
N TYR A 16 -4.97 -0.13 16.83
CA TYR A 16 -5.97 0.77 16.26
C TYR A 16 -5.69 2.25 16.55
N LEU A 17 -5.16 2.56 17.75
CA LEU A 17 -4.74 3.92 18.06
C LEU A 17 -3.61 4.39 17.15
N LYS A 18 -2.60 3.54 16.92
CA LYS A 18 -1.51 3.84 15.98
C LYS A 18 -2.01 3.98 14.54
N TYR A 19 -2.92 3.11 14.11
CA TYR A 19 -3.53 3.19 12.79
C TYR A 19 -4.31 4.49 12.60
N ALA A 20 -5.17 4.85 13.56
CA ALA A 20 -5.92 6.10 13.51
C ALA A 20 -5.01 7.33 13.45
N LYS A 21 -3.95 7.34 14.28
CA LYS A 21 -2.96 8.42 14.28
C LYS A 21 -2.29 8.56 12.91
N TRP A 22 -1.77 7.47 12.36
CA TRP A 22 -1.15 7.44 11.04
C TRP A 22 -2.10 7.95 9.94
N LEU A 23 -3.34 7.45 9.92
CA LEU A 23 -4.34 7.83 8.94
C LEU A 23 -4.69 9.33 9.01
N ASN A 24 -4.87 9.84 10.23
CA ASN A 24 -5.16 11.25 10.46
C ASN A 24 -3.96 12.16 10.14
N GLU A 25 -2.72 11.71 10.38
CA GLU A 25 -1.51 12.42 9.97
C GLU A 25 -1.43 12.55 8.45
N LEU A 26 -1.73 11.49 7.69
CA LEU A 26 -1.80 11.56 6.23
C LEU A 26 -2.87 12.55 5.77
N THR A 27 -4.07 12.45 6.34
CA THR A 27 -5.20 13.33 6.01
C THR A 27 -4.90 14.79 6.33
N SER A 28 -4.40 15.08 7.54
CA SER A 28 -4.10 16.44 7.98
C SER A 28 -2.98 17.13 7.19
N ASN A 29 -2.15 16.35 6.50
CA ASN A 29 -1.05 16.84 5.65
C ASN A 29 -1.32 16.66 4.14
N GLU A 30 -2.51 16.25 3.74
CA GLU A 30 -2.90 15.97 2.34
C GLU A 30 -2.02 14.91 1.64
N LYS A 31 -1.50 13.95 2.41
CA LYS A 31 -0.53 12.93 1.97
C LYS A 31 -1.12 11.55 1.77
N ASN A 32 -2.45 11.43 1.72
CA ASN A 32 -3.13 10.13 1.62
C ASN A 32 -2.61 9.29 0.44
N PHE A 33 -2.31 9.90 -0.70
CA PHE A 33 -1.81 9.17 -1.86
C PHE A 33 -0.33 8.79 -1.79
N GLU A 34 0.47 9.38 -0.89
CA GLU A 34 1.89 9.00 -0.75
C GLU A 34 2.06 7.57 -0.25
N GLU A 35 1.12 7.07 0.56
CA GLU A 35 1.15 5.72 1.11
C GLU A 35 0.03 4.80 0.58
N ILE A 36 -0.54 5.12 -0.59
CA ILE A 36 -1.64 4.37 -1.20
C ILE A 36 -1.30 2.90 -1.45
N TYR A 37 -0.04 2.55 -1.70
CA TYR A 37 0.39 1.16 -1.85
C TYR A 37 0.56 0.42 -0.52
N LYS A 38 0.62 1.13 0.60
CA LYS A 38 0.71 0.51 1.91
C LYS A 38 -0.64 0.01 2.39
N GLU A 39 -1.66 0.88 2.34
CA GLU A 39 -3.01 0.59 2.84
C GLU A 39 -4.04 1.50 2.16
N CYS A 40 -5.34 1.20 2.33
CA CYS A 40 -6.43 2.11 1.97
C CYS A 40 -6.37 3.35 2.88
N THR A 41 -5.88 4.46 2.36
CA THR A 41 -5.56 5.67 3.13
C THR A 41 -6.72 6.63 3.30
N ILE A 42 -7.87 6.36 2.68
CA ILE A 42 -9.09 7.15 2.82
C ILE A 42 -10.24 6.18 3.13
N PRO A 43 -10.69 6.10 4.39
CA PRO A 43 -11.81 5.23 4.76
C PRO A 43 -13.08 5.59 4.00
N SER A 44 -13.83 4.58 3.57
CA SER A 44 -15.06 4.75 2.78
C SER A 44 -16.12 5.65 3.43
N CYS A 45 -16.10 5.76 4.76
CA CYS A 45 -17.01 6.58 5.55
C CYS A 45 -16.53 8.02 5.80
N SER A 46 -15.38 8.43 5.26
CA SER A 46 -14.73 9.71 5.60
C SER A 46 -14.51 10.65 4.42
N TRP A 47 -15.25 10.51 3.34
CA TRP A 47 -15.13 11.36 2.17
C TRP A 47 -16.49 11.65 1.52
N MET A 48 -16.50 12.68 0.70
CA MET A 48 -17.53 12.99 -0.27
C MET A 48 -16.88 13.42 -1.58
N MET A 49 -17.59 13.31 -2.70
CA MET A 49 -17.12 13.79 -4.01
C MET A 49 -18.30 14.18 -4.88
N HIS A 50 -18.03 14.91 -5.96
CA HIS A 50 -19.04 15.20 -6.96
C HIS A 50 -19.54 13.93 -7.63
N ARG A 51 -20.85 13.86 -7.90
CA ARG A 51 -21.46 12.71 -8.58
C ARG A 51 -20.82 12.46 -9.94
N SER A 52 -20.54 13.50 -10.70
CA SER A 52 -19.88 13.39 -12.00
C SER A 52 -18.52 12.72 -11.92
N ASP A 53 -17.69 13.04 -10.91
CA ASP A 53 -16.39 12.40 -10.71
C ASP A 53 -16.55 10.93 -10.33
N PHE A 54 -17.51 10.62 -9.46
CA PHE A 54 -17.82 9.25 -9.07
C PHE A 54 -18.26 8.40 -10.27
N GLU A 55 -19.11 8.93 -11.14
CA GLU A 55 -19.60 8.27 -12.34
C GLU A 55 -18.50 8.11 -13.39
N ASN A 56 -17.68 9.14 -13.62
CA ASN A 56 -16.57 9.12 -14.56
C ASN A 56 -15.54 8.01 -14.23
N ILE A 57 -15.26 7.79 -12.94
CA ILE A 57 -14.39 6.69 -12.51
C ILE A 57 -15.13 5.37 -12.30
N LYS A 58 -16.41 5.30 -12.70
CA LYS A 58 -17.27 4.11 -12.67
C LYS A 58 -17.56 3.57 -11.26
N GLY A 59 -17.70 4.44 -10.27
CA GLY A 59 -18.18 4.13 -8.92
C GLY A 59 -17.53 2.93 -8.25
N PHE A 60 -18.22 2.26 -7.33
CA PHE A 60 -17.78 1.01 -6.75
C PHE A 60 -17.99 -0.17 -7.71
N LYS A 61 -17.07 -1.12 -7.68
CA LYS A 61 -17.15 -2.37 -8.46
C LYS A 61 -17.36 -3.55 -7.53
N LYS A 62 -18.10 -4.56 -7.98
CA LYS A 62 -18.15 -5.85 -7.29
C LYS A 62 -16.83 -6.60 -7.58
N LEU A 63 -16.04 -6.85 -6.55
CA LEU A 63 -14.70 -7.43 -6.64
C LEU A 63 -14.51 -8.47 -5.53
N ASP A 64 -13.46 -9.29 -5.67
CA ASP A 64 -13.05 -10.31 -4.68
C ASP A 64 -12.15 -9.74 -3.56
N TYR A 65 -12.08 -8.42 -3.43
CA TYR A 65 -11.35 -7.68 -2.39
C TYR A 65 -12.10 -6.39 -2.05
N PRO A 66 -11.74 -5.68 -0.97
CA PRO A 66 -12.43 -4.46 -0.56
C PRO A 66 -12.53 -3.44 -1.69
N GLU A 67 -13.76 -3.12 -2.06
CA GLU A 67 -14.13 -2.25 -3.18
C GLU A 67 -13.67 -0.80 -2.98
N ASP A 68 -13.53 -0.37 -1.72
CA ASP A 68 -13.08 0.96 -1.35
C ASP A 68 -11.60 1.18 -1.73
N TYR A 69 -10.77 0.17 -1.62
CA TYR A 69 -9.37 0.29 -1.98
C TYR A 69 -9.14 0.32 -3.50
N ASP A 70 -9.88 -0.48 -4.29
CA ASP A 70 -9.88 -0.35 -5.75
C ASP A 70 -10.41 1.02 -6.19
N PHE A 71 -11.47 1.50 -5.51
CA PHE A 71 -12.02 2.83 -5.76
C PHE A 71 -10.97 3.92 -5.51
N LEU A 72 -10.25 3.86 -4.38
CA LEU A 72 -9.21 4.81 -4.05
C LEU A 72 -8.07 4.83 -5.06
N PHE A 73 -7.62 3.68 -5.56
CA PHE A 73 -6.65 3.62 -6.65
C PHE A 73 -7.18 4.31 -7.91
N ARG A 74 -8.46 4.16 -8.25
CA ARG A 74 -9.03 4.84 -9.41
C ARG A 74 -9.14 6.36 -9.21
N VAL A 75 -9.45 6.83 -8.01
CA VAL A 75 -9.37 8.26 -7.64
C VAL A 75 -7.97 8.79 -7.89
N TYR A 76 -6.95 8.10 -7.38
CA TYR A 76 -5.54 8.47 -7.54
C TYR A 76 -5.10 8.52 -9.01
N TYR A 77 -5.40 7.48 -9.78
CA TYR A 77 -4.94 7.40 -11.18
C TYR A 77 -5.69 8.30 -12.14
N ASN A 78 -6.91 8.70 -11.81
CA ASN A 78 -7.63 9.73 -12.55
C ASN A 78 -7.27 11.15 -12.09
N GLN A 79 -6.27 11.29 -11.22
CA GLN A 79 -5.74 12.57 -10.73
C GLN A 79 -6.82 13.47 -10.11
N ILE A 80 -7.84 12.85 -9.49
CA ILE A 80 -8.89 13.58 -8.79
C ILE A 80 -8.25 14.29 -7.59
N LYS A 81 -8.39 15.61 -7.55
CA LYS A 81 -7.80 16.42 -6.48
C LYS A 81 -8.44 16.08 -5.14
N LEU A 82 -7.62 15.80 -4.16
CA LEU A 82 -8.03 15.60 -2.77
C LEU A 82 -7.91 16.91 -2.00
N THR A 83 -8.99 17.31 -1.34
CA THR A 83 -9.00 18.38 -0.35
C THR A 83 -9.36 17.78 1.00
N THR A 84 -8.68 18.16 2.06
CA THR A 84 -8.85 17.54 3.38
C THR A 84 -9.33 18.55 4.43
N THR A 85 -9.87 18.03 5.53
CA THR A 85 -10.13 18.79 6.76
C THR A 85 -9.48 18.06 7.93
N ARG A 86 -9.04 18.83 8.93
CA ARG A 86 -8.50 18.29 10.19
C ARG A 86 -9.58 17.92 11.19
N GLU A 87 -10.84 18.25 10.88
CA GLU A 87 -11.97 17.91 11.73
C GLU A 87 -12.19 16.40 11.79
N ILE A 88 -12.62 15.90 12.94
CA ILE A 88 -13.06 14.52 13.10
C ILE A 88 -14.47 14.43 12.53
N ILE A 89 -14.59 13.89 11.34
CA ILE A 89 -15.88 13.75 10.63
C ILE A 89 -16.52 12.38 10.82
N HIS A 90 -15.78 11.41 11.38
CA HIS A 90 -16.31 10.06 11.60
C HIS A 90 -15.84 9.46 12.94
N LEU A 91 -16.81 8.94 13.69
CA LEU A 91 -16.56 8.14 14.89
C LEU A 91 -16.67 6.65 14.55
N TRP A 92 -15.56 5.92 14.61
CA TRP A 92 -15.49 4.53 14.18
C TRP A 92 -15.49 3.57 15.37
N ARG A 93 -16.63 2.89 15.55
CA ARG A 93 -16.77 1.93 16.65
C ARG A 93 -15.99 0.65 16.35
N ASP A 94 -15.07 0.30 17.23
CA ASP A 94 -14.39 -0.99 17.22
C ASP A 94 -15.17 -2.03 18.04
N HIS A 95 -15.36 -3.22 17.47
CA HIS A 95 -15.97 -4.37 18.12
C HIS A 95 -15.48 -5.68 17.48
N PRO A 96 -15.56 -6.83 18.22
CA PRO A 96 -15.02 -8.11 17.73
C PRO A 96 -15.60 -8.59 16.40
N MET A 97 -16.85 -8.26 16.11
CA MET A 97 -17.57 -8.71 14.91
C MET A 97 -17.40 -7.78 13.70
N ARG A 98 -16.40 -6.88 13.71
CA ARG A 98 -16.12 -6.06 12.51
C ARG A 98 -15.72 -6.94 11.32
N THR A 99 -16.23 -6.60 10.13
CA THR A 99 -15.91 -7.29 8.85
C THR A 99 -14.41 -7.39 8.64
N SER A 100 -13.67 -6.31 8.82
CA SER A 100 -12.22 -6.29 8.65
C SER A 100 -11.42 -7.18 9.63
N ARG A 101 -12.07 -7.70 10.70
CA ARG A 101 -11.45 -8.66 11.64
C ARG A 101 -11.73 -10.11 11.26
N ASN A 102 -12.84 -10.38 10.58
CA ASN A 102 -13.40 -11.73 10.44
C ASN A 102 -13.50 -12.18 8.99
N ASN A 103 -13.55 -11.26 8.04
CA ASN A 103 -13.63 -11.61 6.63
C ASN A 103 -12.23 -11.86 6.05
N LYS A 104 -12.07 -12.98 5.37
CA LYS A 104 -10.83 -13.40 4.70
C LYS A 104 -10.39 -12.43 3.60
N ASP A 105 -11.31 -11.67 3.00
CA ASP A 105 -11.01 -10.67 1.97
C ASP A 105 -10.05 -9.58 2.47
N TYR A 106 -10.02 -9.36 3.80
CA TYR A 106 -9.08 -8.43 4.44
C TYR A 106 -7.73 -9.04 4.83
N LEU A 107 -7.46 -10.29 4.41
CA LEU A 107 -6.12 -10.85 4.57
C LEU A 107 -5.15 -10.13 3.64
N PHE A 108 -3.95 -9.91 4.15
CA PHE A 108 -2.89 -9.20 3.43
C PHE A 108 -2.64 -9.75 2.01
N GLU A 109 -2.63 -11.07 1.84
CA GLU A 109 -2.44 -11.73 0.55
C GLU A 109 -3.46 -11.31 -0.51
N ASN A 110 -4.68 -10.94 -0.12
CA ASN A 110 -5.75 -10.54 -1.03
C ASN A 110 -5.58 -9.10 -1.55
N PHE A 111 -4.81 -8.27 -0.85
CA PHE A 111 -4.49 -6.92 -1.32
C PHE A 111 -3.34 -6.89 -2.33
N ILE A 112 -2.46 -7.91 -2.35
CA ILE A 112 -1.31 -7.92 -3.26
C ILE A 112 -1.73 -7.90 -4.73
N PRO A 113 -2.69 -8.74 -5.19
CA PRO A 113 -3.14 -8.70 -6.58
C PRO A 113 -3.63 -7.31 -7.01
N LEU A 114 -4.38 -6.62 -6.15
CA LEU A 114 -4.84 -5.27 -6.40
C LEU A 114 -3.69 -4.28 -6.55
N LYS A 115 -2.74 -4.28 -5.62
CA LYS A 115 -1.55 -3.42 -5.66
C LYS A 115 -0.71 -3.67 -6.92
N ILE A 116 -0.48 -4.94 -7.28
CA ILE A 116 0.27 -5.30 -8.49
C ILE A 116 -0.46 -4.88 -9.75
N LYS A 117 -1.79 -5.07 -9.83
CA LYS A 117 -2.61 -4.61 -10.96
C LYS A 117 -2.37 -3.12 -11.25
N TYR A 118 -2.45 -2.29 -10.22
CA TYR A 118 -2.24 -0.85 -10.39
C TYR A 118 -0.78 -0.48 -10.61
N LEU A 119 0.15 -1.16 -9.97
CA LEU A 119 1.58 -0.99 -10.20
C LEU A 119 1.93 -1.20 -11.68
N VAL A 120 1.51 -2.34 -12.24
CA VAL A 120 1.79 -2.71 -13.65
C VAL A 120 1.13 -1.72 -14.60
N LYS A 121 -0.12 -1.35 -14.33
CA LYS A 121 -0.89 -0.46 -15.22
C LYS A 121 -0.31 0.96 -15.28
N SER A 122 0.26 1.45 -14.19
CA SER A 122 0.41 2.91 -14.05
C SER A 122 1.73 3.39 -13.46
N GLU A 123 2.47 2.53 -12.78
CA GLU A 123 3.72 2.93 -12.13
C GLU A 123 4.96 2.46 -12.88
N ILE A 124 4.90 1.25 -13.47
CA ILE A 124 6.03 0.70 -14.21
C ILE A 124 6.17 1.44 -15.53
N LYS A 125 7.23 2.21 -15.66
CA LYS A 125 7.62 2.83 -16.91
C LYS A 125 8.63 1.91 -17.63
N THR A 126 8.57 1.87 -18.95
CA THR A 126 9.42 0.99 -19.77
C THR A 126 10.93 1.19 -19.56
N LYS A 127 11.34 2.32 -18.98
CA LYS A 127 12.76 2.67 -18.74
C LYS A 127 13.21 2.51 -17.29
N ASP A 128 12.30 2.23 -16.35
CA ASP A 128 12.64 2.12 -14.94
C ASP A 128 12.93 0.65 -14.60
N GLU A 129 14.01 0.39 -13.87
CA GLU A 129 14.28 -0.92 -13.30
C GLU A 129 13.32 -1.16 -12.12
N LEU A 130 12.53 -2.23 -12.17
CA LEU A 130 11.70 -2.64 -11.06
C LEU A 130 12.55 -3.41 -10.03
N VAL A 131 12.51 -2.98 -8.78
CA VAL A 131 13.24 -3.60 -7.68
C VAL A 131 12.28 -4.03 -6.58
N LEU A 132 12.35 -5.30 -6.16
CA LEU A 132 11.66 -5.78 -4.97
C LEU A 132 12.62 -5.83 -3.80
N TRP A 133 12.35 -5.07 -2.76
CA TRP A 133 13.16 -5.02 -1.55
C TRP A 133 12.47 -5.75 -0.40
N GLY A 134 13.05 -6.86 0.00
CA GLY A 134 12.58 -7.73 1.08
C GLY A 134 12.38 -9.18 0.63
N SER A 135 13.00 -10.12 1.35
CA SER A 135 13.00 -11.56 1.03
C SER A 135 12.33 -12.42 2.11
N GLY A 136 11.55 -11.80 2.99
CA GLY A 136 10.73 -12.47 4.00
C GLY A 136 9.43 -13.05 3.41
N LYS A 137 8.53 -13.56 4.27
CA LYS A 137 7.24 -14.16 3.86
C LYS A 137 6.46 -13.25 2.92
N LYS A 138 6.34 -11.98 3.27
CA LYS A 138 5.60 -10.99 2.48
C LYS A 138 6.28 -10.68 1.13
N GLY A 139 7.61 -10.51 1.12
CA GLY A 139 8.35 -10.32 -0.13
C GLY A 139 8.21 -11.48 -1.10
N LYS A 140 8.18 -12.72 -0.59
CA LYS A 140 7.92 -13.90 -1.42
C LYS A 140 6.53 -13.89 -2.08
N LEU A 141 5.51 -13.43 -1.35
CA LEU A 141 4.15 -13.29 -1.92
C LEU A 141 4.12 -12.23 -3.03
N VAL A 142 4.77 -11.09 -2.82
CA VAL A 142 4.90 -10.04 -3.85
C VAL A 142 5.68 -10.56 -5.05
N ALA A 143 6.83 -11.22 -4.84
CA ALA A 143 7.64 -11.80 -5.92
C ALA A 143 6.83 -12.78 -6.78
N LYS A 144 6.09 -13.69 -6.15
CA LYS A 144 5.21 -14.63 -6.86
C LYS A 144 4.19 -13.90 -7.75
N LYS A 145 3.56 -12.84 -7.23
CA LYS A 145 2.58 -12.06 -8.00
C LYS A 145 3.21 -11.23 -9.12
N LEU A 146 4.42 -10.73 -8.95
CA LEU A 146 5.17 -10.08 -10.03
C LEU A 146 5.47 -11.07 -11.17
N ILE A 147 5.92 -12.28 -10.84
CA ILE A 147 6.20 -13.35 -11.82
C ILE A 147 4.92 -13.75 -12.56
N GLU A 148 3.81 -13.95 -11.84
CA GLU A 148 2.49 -14.28 -12.43
C GLU A 148 1.99 -13.19 -13.41
N ASN A 149 2.44 -11.94 -13.24
CA ASN A 149 2.14 -10.83 -14.15
C ASN A 149 3.24 -10.54 -15.17
N ASN A 150 4.18 -11.47 -15.38
CA ASN A 150 5.31 -11.34 -16.32
C ASN A 150 6.16 -10.07 -16.08
N CYS A 151 6.26 -9.61 -14.84
CA CYS A 151 7.10 -8.46 -14.50
C CYS A 151 8.54 -8.94 -14.27
N SER A 152 9.48 -8.39 -15.02
CA SER A 152 10.91 -8.55 -14.72
C SER A 152 11.29 -7.61 -13.57
N PHE A 153 12.03 -8.11 -12.59
CA PHE A 153 12.48 -7.31 -11.44
C PHE A 153 13.80 -7.83 -10.86
N SER A 154 14.55 -6.93 -10.24
CA SER A 154 15.69 -7.29 -9.40
C SER A 154 15.22 -7.49 -7.95
N TRP A 155 15.65 -8.57 -7.29
CA TRP A 155 15.25 -8.85 -5.91
C TRP A 155 16.40 -8.57 -4.95
N ILE A 156 16.19 -7.68 -3.96
CA ILE A 156 17.23 -7.29 -3.02
C ILE A 156 16.84 -7.56 -1.55
N SER A 157 17.83 -7.72 -0.70
CA SER A 157 17.63 -7.97 0.73
C SER A 157 18.73 -7.35 1.59
N ASN A 158 18.35 -6.88 2.80
CA ASN A 158 19.29 -6.48 3.84
C ASN A 158 19.87 -7.71 4.59
N ASN A 159 19.22 -8.88 4.47
CA ASN A 159 19.67 -10.07 5.19
C ASN A 159 20.82 -10.74 4.43
N GLN A 160 22.03 -10.63 4.96
CA GLN A 160 23.26 -11.20 4.39
C GLN A 160 23.12 -12.70 4.07
N LYS A 161 22.42 -13.47 4.92
CA LYS A 161 22.17 -14.91 4.72
C LYS A 161 21.27 -15.22 3.51
N LYS A 162 20.64 -14.21 2.94
CA LYS A 162 19.75 -14.35 1.77
C LYS A 162 20.39 -13.88 0.47
N ILE A 163 21.47 -13.09 0.55
CA ILE A 163 22.19 -12.63 -0.64
C ILE A 163 22.82 -13.83 -1.33
N GLY A 164 22.61 -13.91 -2.65
CA GLY A 164 23.07 -15.04 -3.47
C GLY A 164 22.12 -16.24 -3.50
N VAL A 165 21.15 -16.32 -2.58
CA VAL A 165 20.14 -17.39 -2.57
C VAL A 165 19.17 -17.18 -3.74
N GLU A 166 18.81 -18.26 -4.41
CA GLU A 166 17.82 -18.27 -5.47
C GLU A 166 16.45 -18.71 -4.94
N ILE A 167 15.42 -17.91 -5.23
CA ILE A 167 14.02 -18.21 -4.89
C ILE A 167 13.17 -17.89 -6.12
N TYR A 168 12.35 -18.84 -6.57
CA TYR A 168 11.52 -18.70 -7.78
C TYR A 168 12.35 -18.34 -9.02
N GLN A 169 13.53 -18.93 -9.18
CA GLN A 169 14.49 -18.64 -10.26
C GLN A 169 14.97 -17.18 -10.29
N GLN A 170 14.85 -16.47 -9.16
CA GLN A 170 15.32 -15.11 -8.98
C GLN A 170 16.43 -15.09 -7.92
N LYS A 171 17.64 -14.67 -8.30
CA LYS A 171 18.78 -14.53 -7.38
C LYS A 171 18.63 -13.26 -6.56
N ILE A 172 18.68 -13.41 -5.24
CA ILE A 172 18.61 -12.28 -4.31
C ILE A 172 19.94 -11.54 -4.29
N GLN A 173 19.91 -10.24 -4.50
CA GLN A 173 21.07 -9.35 -4.57
C GLN A 173 21.19 -8.48 -3.30
N SER A 174 22.34 -7.83 -3.17
CA SER A 174 22.59 -6.82 -2.13
C SER A 174 21.83 -5.52 -2.39
N THR A 175 21.56 -4.77 -1.32
CA THR A 175 21.02 -3.40 -1.40
C THR A 175 21.94 -2.40 -2.08
N LEU A 176 23.23 -2.71 -2.31
CA LEU A 176 24.16 -1.93 -3.12
C LEU A 176 23.65 -1.65 -4.54
N LEU A 177 22.69 -2.47 -5.03
CA LEU A 177 22.01 -2.20 -6.29
C LEU A 177 21.35 -0.81 -6.33
N LEU A 178 20.89 -0.30 -5.19
CA LEU A 178 20.23 1.00 -5.08
C LEU A 178 21.19 2.20 -5.28
N GLU A 179 22.49 1.98 -5.17
CA GLU A 179 23.51 3.02 -5.38
C GLU A 179 23.80 3.30 -6.85
N LYS A 180 23.40 2.41 -7.77
CA LYS A 180 23.58 2.60 -9.19
C LYS A 180 22.73 3.76 -9.72
N GLU A 181 23.29 4.56 -10.62
CA GLU A 181 22.69 5.79 -11.17
C GLU A 181 21.66 5.55 -12.29
N ASN A 182 20.86 4.51 -12.20
CA ASN A 182 19.73 4.27 -13.10
C ASN A 182 18.41 4.42 -12.36
N LYS A 183 17.36 4.84 -13.06
CA LYS A 183 16.03 5.02 -12.44
C LYS A 183 15.43 3.69 -12.01
N LYS A 184 15.00 3.62 -10.76
CA LYS A 184 14.41 2.43 -10.17
C LYS A 184 13.08 2.74 -9.51
N LEU A 185 12.12 1.85 -9.72
CA LEU A 185 10.90 1.78 -8.93
C LEU A 185 11.07 0.66 -7.90
N VAL A 186 11.14 1.01 -6.63
CA VAL A 186 11.46 0.09 -5.53
C VAL A 186 10.23 -0.24 -4.71
N ILE A 187 9.80 -1.49 -4.75
CA ILE A 187 8.72 -2.02 -3.90
C ILE A 187 9.31 -2.46 -2.57
N CYS A 188 8.99 -1.75 -1.50
CA CYS A 188 9.40 -2.11 -0.14
C CYS A 188 8.40 -3.10 0.47
N SER A 189 8.81 -4.35 0.66
CA SER A 189 8.00 -5.43 1.25
C SER A 189 8.58 -5.97 2.57
N ILE A 190 9.18 -5.08 3.35
CA ILE A 190 9.80 -5.38 4.65
C ILE A 190 8.82 -5.05 5.77
N SER A 191 8.51 -6.03 6.61
CA SER A 191 7.54 -5.90 7.72
C SER A 191 8.20 -5.72 9.10
N SER A 192 9.51 -5.47 9.15
CA SER A 192 10.19 -5.14 10.41
C SER A 192 9.68 -3.82 10.97
N LYS A 193 9.45 -3.75 12.28
CA LYS A 193 9.02 -2.52 12.96
C LYS A 193 10.04 -1.38 12.83
N ASP A 194 11.30 -1.72 12.68
CA ASP A 194 12.42 -0.76 12.60
C ASP A 194 12.67 -0.28 11.15
N PHE A 195 12.07 -0.95 10.17
CA PHE A 195 12.22 -0.56 8.78
C PHE A 195 11.30 0.61 8.45
N LYS A 196 11.90 1.69 7.97
CA LYS A 196 11.17 2.82 7.39
C LYS A 196 11.49 2.88 5.90
N THR A 197 10.45 3.00 5.09
CA THR A 197 10.63 3.21 3.65
C THR A 197 11.45 4.48 3.43
N PRO A 198 12.56 4.40 2.68
CA PRO A 198 13.38 5.58 2.40
C PRO A 198 12.58 6.65 1.64
N LYS A 199 13.03 7.90 1.73
CA LYS A 199 12.50 8.98 0.88
C LYS A 199 12.94 8.79 -0.56
N ASN A 200 12.11 9.22 -1.50
CA ASN A 200 12.46 9.22 -2.92
C ASN A 200 13.74 10.06 -3.16
N SER A 201 14.55 9.59 -4.10
CA SER A 201 15.78 10.25 -4.55
C SER A 201 15.73 10.52 -6.05
N LYS A 202 16.80 11.09 -6.62
CA LYS A 202 16.93 11.30 -8.08
C LYS A 202 16.75 10.00 -8.88
N TYR A 203 17.25 8.88 -8.37
CA TYR A 203 17.28 7.58 -9.06
C TYR A 203 16.28 6.57 -8.52
N ASN A 204 15.90 6.67 -7.24
CA ASN A 204 15.08 5.66 -6.57
C ASN A 204 13.76 6.26 -6.12
N ARG A 205 12.65 5.71 -6.63
CA ARG A 205 11.30 5.97 -6.15
C ARG A 205 10.82 4.78 -5.33
N PHE A 206 10.42 5.00 -4.09
CA PHE A 206 10.04 3.94 -3.16
C PHE A 206 8.53 3.87 -2.98
N LEU A 207 7.99 2.67 -3.07
CA LEU A 207 6.59 2.36 -2.76
C LEU A 207 6.55 1.41 -1.56
N SER A 208 5.94 1.84 -0.46
CA SER A 208 5.69 0.95 0.68
C SER A 208 4.51 0.05 0.37
N PHE A 209 4.70 -1.27 0.51
CA PHE A 209 3.61 -2.25 0.40
C PHE A 209 3.12 -2.71 1.79
N TYR A 210 3.75 -2.15 2.87
CA TYR A 210 3.46 -2.49 4.29
C TYR A 210 3.56 -1.28 5.21
#